data_322c98472b7309904a5cdddd1f4b824d
#
_entry.id   322c98472b7309904a5cdddd1f4b824d
#
_cell.length_a   1.000
_cell.length_b   1.000
_cell.length_c   1.000
_cell.angle_alpha   90.00
_cell.angle_beta   90.00
_cell.angle_gamma   90.00
#
_symmetry.space_group_name_H-M   'P 1'
#
loop_
_entity.id
_entity.type
_entity.pdbx_description
1 polymer ?
#
loop_
_entity_poly.entity_id
_entity_poly.type
_entity_poly.pdbx_seq_one_letter_code
_entity_poly.pdbx_strand_id
1 'polypeptide(L)'
;LQPKYALTQGLTNNGVSKAVRKALDSTAEWDRPLEFLPEEIREEFQLLSRGDALEKIHFPVSTQDLIAARRRLAFDEFLEFFLALRKFKEENQVRKVDEPLEKVPDTDRLIANLPYRLTGAQHRVWKEIEEDLQKENAMNRLVQGDVGSGKTILAFLALLMCAANGRQGCLMAPTEVLARQHYEALLQIGMEAKHSMEAKHSMEAKHSEDQGLCVRPVLLTGSQTAKEKREIYARIAEGDVNVIIGTHALIQEKVVYRRLSLVVTDEQHRFGVRQRELLADKGTGTHVLVMSATPIPRTLAIVVYGDLHVSVLDEMPAGRKPIKNCVVNT
;
A
#
# COMPACT_ATOMS: atom_id res chain seq x y z
N LEU A 1 43.28 5.44 -7.37
CA LEU A 1 41.91 5.97 -7.20
C LEU A 1 42.03 7.37 -6.60
N GLN A 2 41.36 8.36 -7.21
CA GLN A 2 41.30 9.73 -6.66
C GLN A 2 39.85 10.11 -6.42
N PRO A 3 39.54 10.77 -5.29
CA PRO A 3 38.20 11.25 -5.02
C PRO A 3 37.82 12.37 -6.00
N LYS A 4 36.57 12.37 -6.45
CA LYS A 4 36.00 13.43 -7.27
C LYS A 4 34.88 14.11 -6.49
N TYR A 5 35.07 15.38 -6.17
CA TYR A 5 34.12 16.17 -5.39
C TYR A 5 33.21 17.01 -6.29
N ALA A 6 32.00 17.28 -5.84
CA ALA A 6 31.17 18.31 -6.46
C ALA A 6 31.77 19.68 -6.16
N LEU A 7 32.09 20.45 -7.19
CA LEU A 7 32.79 21.73 -7.11
C LEU A 7 31.85 22.88 -7.42
N THR A 8 32.05 23.99 -6.71
CA THR A 8 31.44 25.28 -7.03
C THR A 8 32.51 26.26 -7.49
N GLN A 9 32.08 27.42 -8.00
CA GLN A 9 33.01 28.43 -8.53
C GLN A 9 34.07 28.82 -7.48
N GLY A 10 35.34 28.77 -7.84
CA GLY A 10 36.47 29.08 -6.96
C GLY A 10 37.05 27.89 -6.18
N LEU A 11 36.44 26.68 -6.22
CA LEU A 11 36.98 25.48 -5.60
C LEU A 11 37.64 24.57 -6.61
N THR A 12 38.75 23.95 -6.23
CA THR A 12 39.45 22.92 -7.01
C THR A 12 39.34 21.57 -6.29
N ASN A 13 39.34 20.46 -7.05
CA ASN A 13 39.31 19.11 -6.48
C ASN A 13 40.48 18.88 -5.51
N ASN A 14 41.67 19.40 -5.83
CA ASN A 14 42.84 19.28 -4.98
C ASN A 14 42.69 20.10 -3.67
N GLY A 15 42.10 21.29 -3.77
CA GLY A 15 41.82 22.13 -2.57
C GLY A 15 40.86 21.44 -1.61
N VAL A 16 39.76 20.87 -2.14
CA VAL A 16 38.80 20.12 -1.33
C VAL A 16 39.44 18.85 -0.76
N SER A 17 40.21 18.11 -1.56
CA SER A 17 40.93 16.91 -1.10
C SER A 17 41.89 17.21 0.06
N LYS A 18 42.68 18.31 -0.02
CA LYS A 18 43.55 18.72 1.06
C LYS A 18 42.80 19.13 2.33
N ALA A 19 41.67 19.81 2.18
CA ALA A 19 40.81 20.17 3.30
C ALA A 19 40.23 18.95 4.02
N VAL A 20 39.73 17.96 3.23
CA VAL A 20 39.22 16.69 3.75
C VAL A 20 40.34 15.92 4.48
N ARG A 21 41.55 15.82 3.91
CA ARG A 21 42.70 15.17 4.58
C ARG A 21 42.98 15.83 5.91
N LYS A 22 43.10 17.16 5.92
CA LYS A 22 43.35 17.90 7.15
C LYS A 22 42.25 17.70 8.20
N ALA A 23 40.99 17.63 7.78
CA ALA A 23 39.86 17.34 8.68
C ALA A 23 39.97 15.92 9.26
N LEU A 24 40.28 14.92 8.45
CA LEU A 24 40.46 13.54 8.92
C LEU A 24 41.65 13.43 9.90
N ASP A 25 42.76 14.05 9.58
CA ASP A 25 43.95 14.05 10.45
C ASP A 25 43.65 14.72 11.83
N SER A 26 42.83 15.77 11.85
CA SER A 26 42.39 16.43 13.09
C SER A 26 41.37 15.64 13.88
N THR A 27 40.64 14.70 13.24
CA THR A 27 39.66 13.84 13.91
C THR A 27 40.21 12.49 14.33
N ALA A 28 41.47 12.18 14.02
CA ALA A 28 42.12 10.93 14.44
C ALA A 28 42.07 10.70 15.96
N GLU A 29 42.06 11.78 16.76
CA GLU A 29 41.88 11.74 18.21
C GLU A 29 40.39 11.48 18.63
N TRP A 30 39.45 11.57 17.71
CA TRP A 30 38.00 11.49 17.94
C TRP A 30 37.38 10.16 17.48
N ASP A 31 38.18 9.19 17.10
CA ASP A 31 37.70 7.91 16.51
C ASP A 31 36.69 7.17 17.42
N ARG A 32 36.89 7.24 18.74
CA ARG A 32 35.96 6.62 19.69
C ARG A 32 34.58 7.27 19.78
N PRO A 33 34.39 8.60 19.71
CA PRO A 33 33.06 9.20 19.69
C PRO A 33 32.30 9.01 18.36
N LEU A 34 32.99 8.74 17.27
CA LEU A 34 32.38 8.54 15.93
C LEU A 34 31.84 7.12 15.73
N GLU A 35 32.35 6.12 16.47
CA GLU A 35 31.88 4.75 16.37
C GLU A 35 30.68 4.52 17.29
N PHE A 36 29.53 4.20 16.69
CA PHE A 36 28.30 3.93 17.41
C PHE A 36 27.83 2.47 17.27
N LEU A 37 28.42 1.70 16.35
CA LEU A 37 28.09 0.29 16.22
C LEU A 37 28.86 -0.55 17.24
N PRO A 38 28.18 -1.42 17.99
CA PRO A 38 28.84 -2.44 18.81
C PRO A 38 29.83 -3.29 18.00
N GLU A 39 30.88 -3.75 18.67
CA GLU A 39 31.92 -4.54 18.01
C GLU A 39 31.38 -5.85 17.45
N GLU A 40 30.47 -6.50 18.16
CA GLU A 40 29.80 -7.74 17.74
C GLU A 40 29.08 -7.57 16.40
N ILE A 41 28.38 -6.44 16.19
CA ILE A 41 27.69 -6.15 14.94
C ILE A 41 28.70 -5.91 13.81
N ARG A 42 29.80 -5.19 14.10
CA ARG A 42 30.83 -4.93 13.10
C ARG A 42 31.52 -6.22 12.63
N GLU A 43 31.79 -7.14 13.57
CA GLU A 43 32.36 -8.46 13.26
C GLU A 43 31.39 -9.33 12.48
N GLU A 44 30.14 -9.46 12.93
CA GLU A 44 29.12 -10.27 12.27
C GLU A 44 28.91 -9.84 10.80
N PHE A 45 28.82 -8.55 10.55
CA PHE A 45 28.60 -8.00 9.20
C PHE A 45 29.90 -7.65 8.46
N GLN A 46 31.05 -7.94 9.03
CA GLN A 46 32.38 -7.64 8.45
C GLN A 46 32.51 -6.16 8.02
N LEU A 47 32.17 -5.25 8.92
CA LEU A 47 32.18 -3.81 8.66
C LEU A 47 33.45 -3.17 9.22
N LEU A 48 33.99 -2.20 8.46
CA LEU A 48 35.06 -1.33 8.96
C LEU A 48 34.60 -0.49 10.15
N SER A 49 35.54 0.02 10.95
CA SER A 49 35.24 1.12 11.87
C SER A 49 34.73 2.33 11.05
N ARG A 50 33.97 3.21 11.69
CA ARG A 50 33.47 4.42 11.00
C ARG A 50 34.61 5.34 10.58
N GLY A 51 35.65 5.47 11.41
CA GLY A 51 36.87 6.24 11.09
C GLY A 51 37.57 5.69 9.85
N ASP A 52 37.86 4.38 9.83
CA ASP A 52 38.48 3.72 8.68
C ASP A 52 37.61 3.85 7.41
N ALA A 53 36.30 3.75 7.53
CA ALA A 53 35.41 3.89 6.40
C ALA A 53 35.42 5.31 5.82
N LEU A 54 35.45 6.34 6.68
CA LEU A 54 35.55 7.74 6.26
C LEU A 54 36.92 8.03 5.60
N GLU A 55 38.00 7.48 6.11
CA GLU A 55 39.31 7.64 5.48
C GLU A 55 39.35 6.93 4.12
N LYS A 56 38.96 5.65 4.07
CA LYS A 56 39.04 4.83 2.87
C LYS A 56 38.05 5.22 1.77
N ILE A 57 36.92 5.87 2.08
CA ILE A 57 36.02 6.38 1.04
C ILE A 57 36.62 7.57 0.29
N HIS A 58 37.42 8.39 0.99
CA HIS A 58 38.08 9.55 0.40
C HIS A 58 39.48 9.24 -0.18
N PHE A 59 40.22 8.33 0.46
CA PHE A 59 41.61 8.01 0.12
C PHE A 59 41.82 6.48 0.05
N PRO A 60 41.10 5.77 -0.86
CA PRO A 60 41.24 4.33 -0.96
C PRO A 60 42.61 3.95 -1.54
N VAL A 61 43.28 2.99 -0.94
CA VAL A 61 44.53 2.40 -1.45
C VAL A 61 44.20 1.36 -2.51
N SER A 62 43.10 0.65 -2.37
CA SER A 62 42.64 -0.39 -3.29
C SER A 62 41.12 -0.24 -3.61
N THR A 63 40.70 -0.94 -4.65
CA THR A 63 39.26 -1.05 -4.98
C THR A 63 38.50 -1.76 -3.85
N GLN A 64 39.13 -2.71 -3.16
CA GLN A 64 38.54 -3.42 -2.01
C GLN A 64 38.28 -2.50 -0.84
N ASP A 65 39.22 -1.57 -0.54
CA ASP A 65 39.04 -0.55 0.48
C ASP A 65 37.81 0.33 0.18
N LEU A 66 37.69 0.75 -1.08
CA LEU A 66 36.54 1.56 -1.51
C LEU A 66 35.21 0.81 -1.34
N ILE A 67 35.16 -0.48 -1.70
CA ILE A 67 33.98 -1.32 -1.55
C ILE A 67 33.63 -1.50 -0.07
N ALA A 68 34.63 -1.80 0.79
CA ALA A 68 34.44 -1.98 2.22
C ALA A 68 33.94 -0.68 2.90
N ALA A 69 34.53 0.47 2.54
CA ALA A 69 34.11 1.77 3.03
C ALA A 69 32.65 2.11 2.63
N ARG A 70 32.30 1.89 1.34
CA ARG A 70 30.92 2.07 0.87
C ARG A 70 29.94 1.17 1.58
N ARG A 71 30.31 -0.10 1.83
CA ARG A 71 29.46 -1.05 2.55
C ARG A 71 29.17 -0.55 3.98
N ARG A 72 30.19 -0.07 4.68
CA ARG A 72 29.99 0.48 6.03
C ARG A 72 29.11 1.70 6.03
N LEU A 73 29.38 2.70 5.21
CA LEU A 73 28.59 3.94 5.17
C LEU A 73 27.16 3.70 4.72
N ALA A 74 26.93 2.81 3.74
CA ALA A 74 25.58 2.40 3.36
C ALA A 74 24.85 1.69 4.49
N PHE A 75 25.55 0.82 5.25
CA PHE A 75 24.97 0.17 6.43
C PHE A 75 24.53 1.20 7.47
N ASP A 76 25.35 2.21 7.76
CA ASP A 76 25.02 3.28 8.70
C ASP A 76 23.77 4.06 8.28
N GLU A 77 23.70 4.48 7.01
CA GLU A 77 22.53 5.19 6.44
C GLU A 77 21.25 4.35 6.54
N PHE A 78 21.33 3.06 6.16
CA PHE A 78 20.18 2.17 6.25
C PHE A 78 19.75 1.88 7.68
N LEU A 79 20.70 1.71 8.61
CA LEU A 79 20.40 1.48 10.01
C LEU A 79 19.69 2.70 10.61
N GLU A 80 20.24 3.90 10.40
CA GLU A 80 19.62 5.15 10.86
C GLU A 80 18.21 5.31 10.31
N PHE A 81 18.05 5.04 9.02
CA PHE A 81 16.74 5.07 8.35
C PHE A 81 15.76 4.07 8.98
N PHE A 82 16.16 2.81 9.19
CA PHE A 82 15.29 1.80 9.78
C PHE A 82 14.95 2.10 11.25
N LEU A 83 15.90 2.64 12.02
CA LEU A 83 15.64 3.08 13.38
C LEU A 83 14.65 4.25 13.43
N ALA A 84 14.79 5.21 12.52
CA ALA A 84 13.84 6.32 12.39
C ALA A 84 12.43 5.82 12.00
N LEU A 85 12.33 4.88 11.07
CA LEU A 85 11.07 4.23 10.70
C LEU A 85 10.44 3.48 11.88
N ARG A 86 11.24 2.73 12.63
CA ARG A 86 10.76 2.00 13.80
C ARG A 86 10.23 2.95 14.87
N LYS A 87 10.97 4.02 15.16
CA LYS A 87 10.55 5.06 16.09
C LYS A 87 9.25 5.73 15.63
N PHE A 88 9.16 6.07 14.35
CA PHE A 88 7.94 6.62 13.74
C PHE A 88 6.75 5.67 13.89
N LYS A 89 6.94 4.35 13.73
CA LYS A 89 5.91 3.34 13.98
C LYS A 89 5.48 3.29 15.44
N GLU A 90 6.42 3.33 16.37
CA GLU A 90 6.16 3.28 17.81
C GLU A 90 5.43 4.55 18.28
N GLU A 91 5.77 5.71 17.72
CA GLU A 91 5.13 7.01 18.02
C GLU A 91 3.77 7.18 17.36
N ASN A 92 3.61 6.73 16.12
CA ASN A 92 2.32 6.63 15.44
C ASN A 92 1.64 5.33 15.92
N GLN A 93 1.05 5.39 17.11
CA GLN A 93 0.28 4.28 17.67
C GLN A 93 -0.64 3.69 16.61
N VAL A 94 -0.62 2.37 16.49
CA VAL A 94 -1.53 1.61 15.63
C VAL A 94 -2.93 2.17 15.82
N ARG A 95 -3.50 2.76 14.78
CA ARG A 95 -4.85 3.33 14.84
C ARG A 95 -5.80 2.22 15.25
N LYS A 96 -6.43 2.35 16.41
CA LYS A 96 -7.47 1.40 16.83
C LYS A 96 -8.73 1.69 16.06
N VAL A 97 -9.40 0.64 15.65
CA VAL A 97 -10.75 0.74 15.08
C VAL A 97 -11.77 0.89 16.22
N ASP A 98 -12.87 1.58 15.94
CA ASP A 98 -13.97 1.69 16.94
C ASP A 98 -14.54 0.32 17.27
N GLU A 99 -14.78 -0.49 16.24
CA GLU A 99 -15.27 -1.86 16.33
C GLU A 99 -14.68 -2.70 15.21
N PRO A 100 -14.03 -3.84 15.50
CA PRO A 100 -13.60 -4.81 14.49
C PRO A 100 -14.76 -5.26 13.61
N LEU A 101 -14.48 -5.57 12.35
CA LEU A 101 -15.47 -6.16 11.47
C LEU A 101 -15.64 -7.64 11.80
N GLU A 102 -16.88 -8.12 11.81
CA GLU A 102 -17.17 -9.53 11.95
C GLU A 102 -17.07 -10.25 10.60
N LYS A 103 -16.66 -11.52 10.63
CA LYS A 103 -16.76 -12.38 9.46
C LYS A 103 -18.22 -12.57 9.07
N VAL A 104 -18.51 -12.41 7.77
CA VAL A 104 -19.87 -12.51 7.24
C VAL A 104 -19.98 -13.61 6.20
N PRO A 105 -21.08 -14.39 6.17
CA PRO A 105 -21.26 -15.45 5.18
C PRO A 105 -21.42 -14.92 3.74
N ASP A 106 -21.71 -13.65 3.58
CA ASP A 106 -21.88 -13.00 2.27
C ASP A 106 -20.61 -13.04 1.41
N THR A 107 -19.43 -12.96 2.02
CA THR A 107 -18.15 -13.08 1.30
C THR A 107 -17.93 -14.49 0.76
N ASP A 108 -18.20 -15.52 1.56
CA ASP A 108 -18.11 -16.92 1.14
C ASP A 108 -19.16 -17.22 0.05
N ARG A 109 -20.38 -16.68 0.18
CA ARG A 109 -21.43 -16.78 -0.84
C ARG A 109 -21.03 -16.10 -2.14
N LEU A 110 -20.45 -14.91 -2.09
CA LEU A 110 -19.95 -14.23 -3.28
C LEU A 110 -18.88 -15.07 -3.98
N ILE A 111 -17.88 -15.55 -3.23
CA ILE A 111 -16.80 -16.38 -3.77
C ILE A 111 -17.36 -17.65 -4.45
N ALA A 112 -18.34 -18.32 -3.84
CA ALA A 112 -18.95 -19.55 -4.38
C ALA A 112 -19.79 -19.32 -5.65
N ASN A 113 -20.23 -18.07 -5.89
CA ASN A 113 -21.08 -17.69 -7.03
C ASN A 113 -20.35 -16.86 -8.08
N LEU A 114 -19.03 -16.64 -7.95
CA LEU A 114 -18.24 -16.02 -9.01
C LEU A 114 -18.25 -16.89 -10.29
N PRO A 115 -18.26 -16.30 -11.50
CA PRO A 115 -18.20 -17.04 -12.76
C PRO A 115 -16.83 -17.71 -13.00
N TYR A 116 -15.89 -17.53 -12.10
CA TYR A 116 -14.55 -18.13 -12.13
C TYR A 116 -14.13 -18.52 -10.71
N ARG A 117 -13.12 -19.37 -10.60
CA ARG A 117 -12.52 -19.74 -9.32
C ARG A 117 -11.39 -18.78 -8.97
N LEU A 118 -11.30 -18.39 -7.72
CA LEU A 118 -10.15 -17.65 -7.22
C LEU A 118 -8.89 -18.53 -7.31
N THR A 119 -7.73 -17.92 -7.59
CA THR A 119 -6.43 -18.60 -7.54
C THR A 119 -6.03 -18.88 -6.09
N GLY A 120 -5.05 -19.77 -5.90
CA GLY A 120 -4.49 -20.04 -4.56
C GLY A 120 -3.92 -18.76 -3.92
N ALA A 121 -3.24 -17.91 -4.71
CA ALA A 121 -2.74 -16.63 -4.25
C ALA A 121 -3.86 -15.66 -3.82
N GLN A 122 -4.96 -15.60 -4.58
CA GLN A 122 -6.11 -14.77 -4.22
C GLN A 122 -6.78 -15.24 -2.93
N HIS A 123 -6.94 -16.56 -2.74
CA HIS A 123 -7.47 -17.12 -1.49
C HIS A 123 -6.58 -16.79 -0.29
N ARG A 124 -5.26 -16.96 -0.44
CA ARG A 124 -4.29 -16.62 0.61
C ARG A 124 -4.38 -15.14 1.00
N VAL A 125 -4.34 -14.24 0.01
CA VAL A 125 -4.38 -12.80 0.25
C VAL A 125 -5.75 -12.36 0.80
N TRP A 126 -6.84 -12.98 0.34
CA TRP A 126 -8.16 -12.71 0.91
C TRP A 126 -8.21 -13.05 2.40
N LYS A 127 -7.70 -14.23 2.78
CA LYS A 127 -7.64 -14.64 4.17
C LYS A 127 -6.84 -13.67 5.04
N GLU A 128 -5.70 -13.17 4.54
CA GLU A 128 -4.90 -12.16 5.22
C GLU A 128 -5.67 -10.84 5.42
N ILE A 129 -6.44 -10.40 4.41
CA ILE A 129 -7.28 -9.21 4.49
C ILE A 129 -8.43 -9.43 5.49
N GLU A 130 -9.14 -10.55 5.38
CA GLU A 130 -10.25 -10.91 6.26
C GLU A 130 -9.81 -10.95 7.73
N GLU A 131 -8.66 -11.57 8.02
CA GLU A 131 -8.08 -11.62 9.37
C GLU A 131 -7.69 -10.23 9.88
N ASP A 132 -7.14 -9.35 9.03
CA ASP A 132 -6.78 -8.00 9.44
C ASP A 132 -8.00 -7.11 9.72
N LEU A 133 -9.08 -7.27 8.95
CA LEU A 133 -10.33 -6.54 9.16
C LEU A 133 -11.03 -6.89 10.49
N GLN A 134 -10.75 -8.07 11.04
CA GLN A 134 -11.29 -8.56 12.32
C GLN A 134 -10.45 -8.13 13.54
N LYS A 135 -9.32 -7.46 13.36
CA LYS A 135 -8.45 -7.01 14.46
C LYS A 135 -8.91 -5.67 15.03
N GLU A 136 -8.58 -5.43 16.29
CA GLU A 136 -8.77 -4.11 16.94
C GLU A 136 -7.90 -3.00 16.32
N ASN A 137 -6.87 -3.37 15.60
CA ASN A 137 -5.95 -2.45 14.96
C ASN A 137 -6.35 -2.24 13.49
N ALA A 138 -6.39 -1.00 13.04
CA ALA A 138 -6.71 -0.68 11.67
C ALA A 138 -5.71 -1.36 10.71
N MET A 139 -6.23 -2.12 9.75
CA MET A 139 -5.43 -2.69 8.68
C MET A 139 -4.76 -1.59 7.86
N ASN A 140 -3.48 -1.74 7.56
CA ASN A 140 -2.77 -0.95 6.57
C ASN A 140 -2.01 -1.91 5.65
N ARG A 141 -2.62 -2.29 4.49
CA ARG A 141 -2.14 -3.38 3.65
C ARG A 141 -2.00 -2.98 2.18
N LEU A 142 -0.87 -3.36 1.58
CA LEU A 142 -0.61 -3.26 0.14
C LEU A 142 -0.82 -4.62 -0.53
N VAL A 143 -1.75 -4.71 -1.46
CA VAL A 143 -1.91 -5.85 -2.37
C VAL A 143 -1.22 -5.54 -3.68
N GLN A 144 -0.17 -6.29 -3.95
CA GLN A 144 0.66 -6.15 -5.14
C GLN A 144 0.44 -7.33 -6.08
N GLY A 145 0.36 -7.05 -7.38
CA GLY A 145 0.24 -8.09 -8.40
C GLY A 145 0.10 -7.46 -9.77
N ASP A 146 0.42 -8.19 -10.82
CA ASP A 146 0.34 -7.72 -12.20
C ASP A 146 -1.06 -7.22 -12.58
N VAL A 147 -1.13 -6.45 -13.69
CA VAL A 147 -2.41 -6.06 -14.28
C VAL A 147 -3.20 -7.30 -14.63
N GLY A 148 -4.43 -7.41 -14.11
CA GLY A 148 -5.31 -8.56 -14.33
C GLY A 148 -5.04 -9.76 -13.41
N SER A 149 -4.20 -9.65 -12.36
CA SER A 149 -4.06 -10.67 -11.31
C SER A 149 -5.30 -10.82 -10.41
N GLY A 150 -6.30 -9.94 -10.59
CA GLY A 150 -7.55 -9.99 -9.85
C GLY A 150 -7.54 -9.26 -8.52
N LYS A 151 -6.73 -8.20 -8.36
CA LYS A 151 -6.74 -7.34 -7.17
C LYS A 151 -8.12 -6.77 -6.84
N THR A 152 -8.87 -6.41 -7.87
CA THR A 152 -10.20 -5.78 -7.75
C THR A 152 -11.21 -6.66 -7.03
N ILE A 153 -11.20 -7.98 -7.23
CA ILE A 153 -12.13 -8.87 -6.53
C ILE A 153 -11.87 -8.89 -5.02
N LEU A 154 -10.60 -8.82 -4.61
CA LEU A 154 -10.23 -8.74 -3.18
C LEU A 154 -10.73 -7.43 -2.55
N ALA A 155 -10.63 -6.32 -3.28
CA ALA A 155 -11.20 -5.05 -2.85
C ALA A 155 -12.73 -5.13 -2.70
N PHE A 156 -13.42 -5.78 -3.64
CA PHE A 156 -14.87 -5.95 -3.57
C PHE A 156 -15.31 -6.86 -2.42
N LEU A 157 -14.56 -7.93 -2.12
CA LEU A 157 -14.81 -8.78 -0.97
C LEU A 157 -14.65 -7.98 0.35
N ALA A 158 -13.62 -7.15 0.46
CA ALA A 158 -13.41 -6.30 1.63
C ALA A 158 -14.52 -5.24 1.78
N LEU A 159 -14.95 -4.61 0.68
CA LEU A 159 -16.06 -3.66 0.67
C LEU A 159 -17.39 -4.34 1.02
N LEU A 160 -17.63 -5.57 0.55
CA LEU A 160 -18.81 -6.37 0.89
C LEU A 160 -18.83 -6.69 2.39
N MET A 161 -17.71 -7.16 2.94
CA MET A 161 -17.58 -7.45 4.37
C MET A 161 -17.87 -6.19 5.21
N CYS A 162 -17.33 -5.04 4.79
CA CYS A 162 -17.58 -3.75 5.42
C CYS A 162 -19.08 -3.37 5.37
N ALA A 163 -19.71 -3.51 4.20
CA ALA A 163 -21.12 -3.20 3.99
C ALA A 163 -22.06 -4.11 4.79
N ALA A 164 -21.77 -5.40 4.86
CA ALA A 164 -22.55 -6.38 5.63
C ALA A 164 -22.44 -6.16 7.15
N ASN A 165 -21.37 -5.53 7.61
CA ASN A 165 -21.21 -5.06 9.00
C ASN A 165 -21.91 -3.68 9.26
N GLY A 166 -22.73 -3.19 8.34
CA GLY A 166 -23.42 -1.90 8.49
C GLY A 166 -22.49 -0.68 8.44
N ARG A 167 -21.29 -0.83 7.88
CA ARG A 167 -20.27 0.20 7.74
C ARG A 167 -20.18 0.70 6.31
N GLN A 168 -19.48 1.82 6.14
CA GLN A 168 -19.19 2.38 4.82
C GLN A 168 -17.76 2.07 4.41
N GLY A 169 -17.59 1.64 3.16
CA GLY A 169 -16.29 1.50 2.51
C GLY A 169 -16.21 2.37 1.26
N CYS A 170 -15.04 2.90 0.96
CA CYS A 170 -14.84 3.64 -0.28
C CYS A 170 -13.68 3.08 -1.11
N LEU A 171 -13.81 3.18 -2.44
CA LEU A 171 -12.77 2.84 -3.41
C LEU A 171 -12.41 4.07 -4.23
N MET A 172 -11.17 4.51 -4.10
CA MET A 172 -10.62 5.64 -4.83
C MET A 172 -9.82 5.18 -6.04
N ALA A 173 -10.23 5.59 -7.22
CA ALA A 173 -9.55 5.33 -8.48
C ALA A 173 -8.89 6.61 -9.04
N PRO A 174 -7.76 6.50 -9.78
CA PRO A 174 -7.00 7.66 -10.27
C PRO A 174 -7.72 8.47 -11.34
N THR A 175 -8.65 7.87 -12.07
CA THR A 175 -9.40 8.53 -13.14
C THR A 175 -10.89 8.21 -13.05
N GLU A 176 -11.71 9.08 -13.62
CA GLU A 176 -13.17 8.85 -13.69
C GLU A 176 -13.53 7.59 -14.49
N VAL A 177 -12.76 7.29 -15.53
CA VAL A 177 -12.96 6.08 -16.34
C VAL A 177 -12.78 4.83 -15.49
N LEU A 178 -11.69 4.75 -14.71
CA LEU A 178 -11.44 3.63 -13.82
C LEU A 178 -12.45 3.57 -12.67
N ALA A 179 -12.86 4.69 -12.11
CA ALA A 179 -13.90 4.72 -11.09
C ALA A 179 -15.22 4.16 -11.63
N ARG A 180 -15.60 4.55 -12.85
CA ARG A 180 -16.79 4.02 -13.53
C ARG A 180 -16.67 2.53 -13.82
N GLN A 181 -15.52 2.08 -14.32
CA GLN A 181 -15.26 0.65 -14.55
C GLN A 181 -15.38 -0.18 -13.26
N HIS A 182 -14.81 0.28 -12.15
CA HIS A 182 -14.98 -0.40 -10.86
C HIS A 182 -16.43 -0.41 -10.40
N TYR A 183 -17.15 0.69 -10.58
CA TYR A 183 -18.56 0.78 -10.21
C TYR A 183 -19.42 -0.22 -11.04
N GLU A 184 -19.24 -0.25 -12.34
CA GLU A 184 -19.95 -1.17 -13.25
C GLU A 184 -19.61 -2.64 -12.95
N ALA A 185 -18.33 -2.94 -12.73
CA ALA A 185 -17.88 -4.28 -12.35
C ALA A 185 -18.48 -4.76 -11.02
N LEU A 186 -18.58 -3.88 -10.02
CA LEU A 186 -19.21 -4.21 -8.75
C LEU A 186 -20.71 -4.50 -8.92
N LEU A 187 -21.42 -3.70 -9.73
CA LEU A 187 -22.84 -3.94 -10.05
C LEU A 187 -23.03 -5.27 -10.78
N GLN A 188 -22.19 -5.57 -11.77
CA GLN A 188 -22.25 -6.81 -12.53
C GLN A 188 -22.05 -8.04 -11.63
N ILE A 189 -21.02 -8.04 -10.79
CA ILE A 189 -20.76 -9.13 -9.83
C ILE A 189 -21.94 -9.30 -8.88
N GLY A 190 -22.52 -8.21 -8.40
CA GLY A 190 -23.70 -8.24 -7.53
C GLY A 190 -24.94 -8.85 -8.22
N MET A 191 -25.15 -8.54 -9.49
CA MET A 191 -26.24 -9.11 -10.30
C MET A 191 -26.02 -10.61 -10.60
N GLU A 192 -24.80 -11.00 -10.98
CA GLU A 192 -24.46 -12.40 -11.28
C GLU A 192 -24.58 -13.27 -10.03
N ALA A 193 -24.13 -12.77 -8.87
CA ALA A 193 -24.32 -13.47 -7.60
C ALA A 193 -25.81 -13.67 -7.28
N LYS A 194 -26.64 -12.67 -7.53
CA LYS A 194 -28.09 -12.72 -7.30
C LYS A 194 -28.78 -13.77 -8.21
N HIS A 195 -28.48 -13.76 -9.50
CA HIS A 195 -29.02 -14.74 -10.46
C HIS A 195 -28.58 -16.18 -10.16
N SER A 196 -27.33 -16.39 -9.76
CA SER A 196 -26.81 -17.69 -9.32
C SER A 196 -27.52 -18.23 -8.08
N MET A 197 -27.90 -17.33 -7.15
CA MET A 197 -28.65 -17.69 -5.94
C MET A 197 -30.10 -18.06 -6.29
N GLU A 198 -30.76 -17.29 -7.13
CA GLU A 198 -32.13 -17.56 -7.61
C GLU A 198 -32.23 -18.90 -8.37
N ALA A 199 -31.26 -19.21 -9.23
CA ALA A 199 -31.21 -20.46 -9.98
C ALA A 199 -31.01 -21.70 -9.07
N LYS A 200 -30.28 -21.59 -7.97
CA LYS A 200 -30.06 -22.66 -6.98
C LYS A 200 -31.26 -22.83 -6.03
N HIS A 201 -31.98 -21.76 -5.70
CA HIS A 201 -33.15 -21.79 -4.82
C HIS A 201 -34.44 -22.30 -5.49
N SER A 202 -34.50 -22.38 -6.81
CA SER A 202 -35.63 -22.96 -7.48
C SER A 202 -35.80 -24.48 -7.25
N MET A 203 -34.85 -25.14 -6.61
CA MET A 203 -34.90 -26.59 -6.30
C MET A 203 -35.12 -26.94 -4.83
N GLU A 204 -34.85 -26.02 -3.87
CA GLU A 204 -35.10 -26.34 -2.46
C GLU A 204 -35.54 -25.09 -1.65
N ALA A 205 -36.73 -25.19 -1.08
CA ALA A 205 -37.28 -24.42 0.06
C ALA A 205 -37.87 -23.02 -0.21
N LYS A 206 -39.19 -22.99 -0.11
CA LYS A 206 -40.01 -21.88 0.39
C LYS A 206 -39.64 -21.61 1.86
N HIS A 207 -39.24 -20.41 2.20
CA HIS A 207 -38.97 -19.82 3.49
C HIS A 207 -37.49 -19.53 3.80
N SER A 208 -36.94 -18.53 3.11
CA SER A 208 -35.98 -17.62 3.70
C SER A 208 -36.15 -16.27 3.01
N GLU A 209 -36.31 -15.22 3.82
CA GLU A 209 -36.40 -13.83 3.35
C GLU A 209 -35.21 -13.55 2.41
N ASP A 210 -35.52 -13.04 1.23
CA ASP A 210 -34.59 -12.68 0.14
C ASP A 210 -33.64 -11.57 0.60
N GLN A 211 -32.58 -11.93 1.32
CA GLN A 211 -31.50 -11.04 1.68
C GLN A 211 -30.49 -11.04 0.55
N GLY A 212 -30.78 -10.26 -0.51
CA GLY A 212 -29.79 -9.93 -1.53
C GLY A 212 -28.53 -9.33 -0.90
N LEU A 213 -27.38 -9.39 -1.58
CA LEU A 213 -26.14 -8.75 -1.13
C LEU A 213 -26.42 -7.33 -0.65
N CYS A 214 -26.09 -7.02 0.60
CA CYS A 214 -26.39 -5.75 1.28
C CYS A 214 -25.53 -4.56 0.76
N VAL A 215 -25.20 -4.54 -0.54
CA VAL A 215 -24.36 -3.52 -1.15
C VAL A 215 -25.21 -2.46 -1.85
N ARG A 216 -25.09 -1.22 -1.39
CA ARG A 216 -25.73 -0.04 -1.98
C ARG A 216 -24.65 0.91 -2.50
N PRO A 217 -24.18 0.70 -3.74
CA PRO A 217 -23.06 1.46 -4.27
C PRO A 217 -23.49 2.82 -4.81
N VAL A 218 -22.57 3.79 -4.79
CA VAL A 218 -22.69 5.08 -5.47
C VAL A 218 -21.38 5.46 -6.13
N LEU A 219 -21.47 6.12 -7.28
CA LEU A 219 -20.32 6.69 -7.98
C LEU A 219 -20.25 8.20 -7.69
N LEU A 220 -19.07 8.68 -7.28
CA LEU A 220 -18.80 10.10 -7.03
C LEU A 220 -17.56 10.56 -7.81
N THR A 221 -17.77 11.40 -8.83
CA THR A 221 -16.71 11.89 -9.72
C THR A 221 -16.72 13.41 -9.88
N GLY A 222 -15.66 13.96 -10.46
CA GLY A 222 -15.52 15.39 -10.69
C GLY A 222 -16.53 15.97 -11.69
N SER A 223 -16.89 15.19 -12.72
CA SER A 223 -17.74 15.62 -13.84
C SER A 223 -19.23 15.76 -13.51
N GLN A 224 -19.69 15.21 -12.39
CA GLN A 224 -21.09 15.30 -11.95
C GLN A 224 -21.50 16.74 -11.63
N THR A 225 -22.76 17.06 -11.88
CA THR A 225 -23.35 18.38 -11.58
C THR A 225 -23.36 18.68 -10.07
N ALA A 226 -23.46 19.96 -9.72
CA ALA A 226 -23.53 20.37 -8.31
C ALA A 226 -24.79 19.81 -7.61
N LYS A 227 -25.90 19.62 -8.35
CA LYS A 227 -27.13 19.03 -7.81
C LYS A 227 -26.93 17.54 -7.49
N GLU A 228 -26.43 16.77 -8.45
CA GLU A 228 -26.15 15.34 -8.26
C GLU A 228 -25.17 15.09 -7.08
N LYS A 229 -24.07 15.88 -7.03
CA LYS A 229 -23.12 15.78 -5.91
C LYS A 229 -23.79 16.04 -4.56
N ARG A 230 -24.66 17.03 -4.48
CA ARG A 230 -25.37 17.36 -3.23
C ARG A 230 -26.28 16.22 -2.78
N GLU A 231 -26.99 15.58 -3.70
CA GLU A 231 -27.82 14.40 -3.43
C GLU A 231 -26.97 13.22 -2.96
N ILE A 232 -25.83 12.97 -3.61
CA ILE A 232 -24.90 11.93 -3.21
C ILE A 232 -24.31 12.18 -1.83
N TYR A 233 -23.90 13.43 -1.54
CA TYR A 233 -23.37 13.81 -0.21
C TYR A 233 -24.39 13.57 0.91
N ALA A 234 -25.65 13.91 0.68
CA ALA A 234 -26.70 13.63 1.66
C ALA A 234 -26.85 12.13 1.91
N ARG A 235 -26.93 11.32 0.88
CA ARG A 235 -27.04 9.85 0.99
C ARG A 235 -25.84 9.21 1.69
N ILE A 236 -24.61 9.74 1.47
CA ILE A 236 -23.42 9.28 2.20
C ILE A 236 -23.53 9.63 3.69
N ALA A 237 -23.90 10.88 4.01
CA ALA A 237 -24.01 11.35 5.38
C ALA A 237 -25.13 10.64 6.17
N GLU A 238 -26.24 10.30 5.53
CA GLU A 238 -27.34 9.55 6.11
C GLU A 238 -27.02 8.04 6.29
N GLY A 239 -25.98 7.53 5.57
CA GLY A 239 -25.63 6.10 5.57
C GLY A 239 -26.54 5.25 4.69
N ASP A 240 -27.30 5.89 3.80
CA ASP A 240 -28.15 5.21 2.81
C ASP A 240 -27.33 4.42 1.78
N VAL A 241 -26.10 4.84 1.52
CA VAL A 241 -25.12 4.14 0.68
C VAL A 241 -23.97 3.62 1.55
N ASN A 242 -23.49 2.42 1.26
CA ASN A 242 -22.43 1.76 2.02
C ASN A 242 -21.16 1.46 1.22
N VAL A 243 -21.19 1.52 -0.12
CA VAL A 243 -20.00 1.44 -0.97
C VAL A 243 -19.92 2.67 -1.85
N ILE A 244 -18.86 3.45 -1.70
CA ILE A 244 -18.68 4.71 -2.39
C ILE A 244 -17.45 4.57 -3.31
N ILE A 245 -17.65 4.61 -4.62
CA ILE A 245 -16.58 4.52 -5.62
C ILE A 245 -16.41 5.89 -6.26
N GLY A 246 -15.16 6.34 -6.40
CA GLY A 246 -14.93 7.66 -6.99
C GLY A 246 -13.48 7.99 -7.20
N THR A 247 -13.23 9.26 -7.49
CA THR A 247 -11.90 9.82 -7.66
C THR A 247 -11.50 10.66 -6.43
N HIS A 248 -10.56 11.59 -6.59
CA HIS A 248 -10.23 12.56 -5.53
C HIS A 248 -11.45 13.38 -5.00
N ALA A 249 -12.61 13.29 -5.66
CA ALA A 249 -13.84 13.88 -5.14
C ALA A 249 -14.23 13.31 -3.75
N LEU A 250 -13.83 12.08 -3.43
CA LEU A 250 -14.06 11.41 -2.14
C LEU A 250 -13.37 12.12 -0.96
N ILE A 251 -12.27 12.84 -1.22
CA ILE A 251 -11.46 13.50 -0.18
C ILE A 251 -12.04 14.88 0.19
N GLN A 252 -12.89 15.46 -0.67
CA GLN A 252 -13.40 16.82 -0.48
C GLN A 252 -14.07 16.98 0.90
N GLU A 253 -13.87 18.10 1.57
CA GLU A 253 -14.41 18.39 2.91
C GLU A 253 -15.94 18.23 3.00
N LYS A 254 -16.63 18.52 1.91
CA LYS A 254 -18.11 18.39 1.82
C LYS A 254 -18.60 16.95 1.89
N VAL A 255 -17.74 15.95 1.68
CA VAL A 255 -18.09 14.54 1.81
C VAL A 255 -17.93 14.13 3.26
N VAL A 256 -19.03 13.98 3.94
CA VAL A 256 -19.10 13.51 5.33
C VAL A 256 -19.61 12.06 5.32
N TYR A 257 -18.81 11.15 5.84
CA TYR A 257 -19.17 9.75 5.97
C TYR A 257 -19.84 9.52 7.33
N ARG A 258 -20.89 8.69 7.39
CA ARG A 258 -21.53 8.35 8.64
C ARG A 258 -20.71 7.39 9.49
N ARG A 259 -20.14 6.35 8.85
CA ARG A 259 -19.34 5.30 9.49
C ARG A 259 -18.32 4.71 8.51
N LEU A 260 -17.34 5.50 8.08
CA LEU A 260 -16.28 5.03 7.17
C LEU A 260 -15.32 4.11 7.93
N SER A 261 -15.25 2.85 7.53
CA SER A 261 -14.38 1.84 8.15
C SER A 261 -13.35 1.26 7.19
N LEU A 262 -13.51 1.42 5.87
CA LEU A 262 -12.56 0.90 4.88
C LEU A 262 -12.31 1.90 3.75
N VAL A 263 -11.03 2.15 3.48
CA VAL A 263 -10.56 2.90 2.32
C VAL A 263 -9.75 1.98 1.43
N VAL A 264 -10.16 1.83 0.18
CA VAL A 264 -9.42 1.13 -0.87
C VAL A 264 -8.87 2.16 -1.84
N THR A 265 -7.59 2.06 -2.21
CA THR A 265 -6.97 2.91 -3.24
C THR A 265 -6.38 2.05 -4.34
N ASP A 266 -6.74 2.35 -5.58
CA ASP A 266 -6.20 1.66 -6.77
C ASP A 266 -5.09 2.49 -7.42
N GLU A 267 -4.06 1.83 -7.98
CA GLU A 267 -2.92 2.45 -8.67
C GLU A 267 -2.21 3.54 -7.85
N GLN A 268 -1.66 3.16 -6.70
CA GLN A 268 -1.09 4.02 -5.67
C GLN A 268 -0.05 5.06 -6.16
N HIS A 269 0.75 4.77 -7.18
CA HIS A 269 1.78 5.70 -7.66
C HIS A 269 1.22 6.99 -8.28
N ARG A 270 -0.08 7.06 -8.54
CA ARG A 270 -0.78 8.28 -9.01
C ARG A 270 -1.39 9.09 -7.87
N PHE A 271 -1.45 8.54 -6.64
CA PHE A 271 -1.94 9.22 -5.44
C PHE A 271 -0.81 9.43 -4.44
N GLY A 272 -0.64 10.66 -3.94
CA GLY A 272 0.30 10.94 -2.86
C GLY A 272 -0.12 10.26 -1.54
N VAL A 273 0.84 9.90 -0.69
CA VAL A 273 0.61 9.35 0.68
C VAL A 273 -0.39 10.23 1.44
N ARG A 274 -0.25 11.56 1.32
CA ARG A 274 -1.12 12.55 1.97
C ARG A 274 -2.61 12.44 1.60
N GLN A 275 -2.93 12.09 0.35
CA GLN A 275 -4.34 11.98 -0.08
C GLN A 275 -5.02 10.76 0.54
N ARG A 276 -4.29 9.65 0.69
CA ARG A 276 -4.76 8.45 1.36
C ARG A 276 -5.01 8.71 2.84
N GLU A 277 -4.08 9.38 3.51
CA GLU A 277 -4.21 9.78 4.91
C GLU A 277 -5.43 10.69 5.12
N LEU A 278 -5.59 11.72 4.30
CA LEU A 278 -6.75 12.60 4.33
C LEU A 278 -8.08 11.87 4.16
N LEU A 279 -8.12 10.81 3.35
CA LEU A 279 -9.33 10.00 3.19
C LEU A 279 -9.55 9.07 4.39
N ALA A 280 -8.50 8.46 4.91
CA ALA A 280 -8.57 7.62 6.10
C ALA A 280 -8.95 8.41 7.36
N ASP A 281 -8.53 9.67 7.46
CA ASP A 281 -8.84 10.58 8.58
C ASP A 281 -10.30 11.04 8.59
N LYS A 282 -11.09 10.76 7.54
CA LYS A 282 -12.54 11.02 7.52
C LYS A 282 -13.35 10.00 8.36
N GLY A 283 -12.73 8.91 8.76
CA GLY A 283 -13.32 7.93 9.68
C GLY A 283 -12.42 7.71 10.90
N THR A 284 -12.97 7.13 11.95
CA THR A 284 -12.23 6.79 13.17
C THR A 284 -11.66 5.38 13.03
N GLY A 285 -10.32 5.24 13.05
CA GLY A 285 -9.67 3.93 12.96
C GLY A 285 -9.93 3.19 11.64
N THR A 286 -9.93 3.91 10.52
CA THR A 286 -10.26 3.35 9.19
C THR A 286 -9.20 2.38 8.70
N HIS A 287 -9.62 1.19 8.25
CA HIS A 287 -8.77 0.24 7.53
C HIS A 287 -8.36 0.81 6.16
N VAL A 288 -7.13 0.56 5.76
CA VAL A 288 -6.58 1.00 4.47
C VAL A 288 -6.09 -0.19 3.66
N LEU A 289 -6.63 -0.36 2.47
CA LEU A 289 -6.21 -1.34 1.49
C LEU A 289 -5.69 -0.63 0.24
N VAL A 290 -4.45 -0.86 -0.09
CA VAL A 290 -3.80 -0.26 -1.24
C VAL A 290 -3.57 -1.32 -2.30
N MET A 291 -3.87 -1.03 -3.56
CA MET A 291 -3.60 -1.91 -4.68
C MET A 291 -2.54 -1.30 -5.60
N SER A 292 -1.59 -2.11 -6.06
CA SER A 292 -0.57 -1.69 -7.04
C SER A 292 -0.32 -2.76 -8.08
N ALA A 293 -0.22 -2.34 -9.35
CA ALA A 293 0.21 -3.20 -10.45
C ALA A 293 1.74 -3.24 -10.61
N THR A 294 2.45 -2.26 -10.04
CA THR A 294 3.91 -2.23 -10.15
C THR A 294 4.55 -3.11 -9.07
N PRO A 295 5.48 -4.01 -9.44
CA PRO A 295 6.24 -4.77 -8.47
C PRO A 295 7.19 -3.82 -7.72
N ILE A 296 6.84 -3.51 -6.48
CA ILE A 296 7.71 -2.74 -5.59
C ILE A 296 8.46 -3.76 -4.73
N PRO A 297 9.79 -3.78 -4.74
CA PRO A 297 10.56 -4.65 -3.85
C PRO A 297 10.08 -4.47 -2.40
N ARG A 298 9.89 -5.57 -1.68
CA ARG A 298 9.33 -5.58 -0.32
C ARG A 298 10.07 -4.61 0.61
N THR A 299 11.39 -4.54 0.48
CA THR A 299 12.24 -3.58 1.20
C THR A 299 11.92 -2.13 0.84
N LEU A 300 11.71 -1.83 -0.44
CA LEU A 300 11.35 -0.49 -0.88
C LEU A 300 9.91 -0.13 -0.48
N ALA A 301 8.99 -1.09 -0.47
CA ALA A 301 7.62 -0.88 0.01
C ALA A 301 7.62 -0.47 1.49
N ILE A 302 8.41 -1.14 2.33
CA ILE A 302 8.58 -0.79 3.75
C ILE A 302 9.20 0.61 3.89
N VAL A 303 10.18 0.95 3.04
CA VAL A 303 10.87 2.24 3.04
C VAL A 303 9.93 3.39 2.66
N VAL A 304 9.13 3.21 1.61
CA VAL A 304 8.28 4.27 1.05
C VAL A 304 6.96 4.43 1.83
N TYR A 305 6.45 3.33 2.39
CA TYR A 305 5.11 3.27 2.96
C TYR A 305 5.06 2.94 4.46
N GLY A 306 6.21 2.79 5.09
CA GLY A 306 6.38 2.66 6.53
C GLY A 306 5.80 1.35 7.09
N ASP A 307 4.53 1.34 7.43
CA ASP A 307 3.84 0.29 8.19
C ASP A 307 2.92 -0.61 7.35
N LEU A 308 3.00 -0.54 6.01
CA LEU A 308 2.17 -1.38 5.14
C LEU A 308 2.58 -2.86 5.22
N HIS A 309 1.61 -3.71 5.55
CA HIS A 309 1.74 -5.15 5.31
C HIS A 309 1.64 -5.43 3.82
N VAL A 310 2.57 -6.19 3.25
CA VAL A 310 2.62 -6.47 1.81
C VAL A 310 2.15 -7.87 1.53
N SER A 311 1.10 -7.99 0.71
CA SER A 311 0.60 -9.24 0.13
C SER A 311 0.86 -9.26 -1.37
N VAL A 312 1.35 -10.38 -1.89
CA VAL A 312 1.71 -10.52 -3.31
C VAL A 312 0.80 -11.54 -3.97
N LEU A 313 0.19 -11.15 -5.10
CA LEU A 313 -0.51 -12.04 -6.02
C LEU A 313 0.49 -12.51 -7.08
N ASP A 314 1.07 -13.66 -6.85
CA ASP A 314 2.10 -14.30 -7.67
C ASP A 314 1.52 -15.32 -8.67
N GLU A 315 0.20 -15.43 -8.74
CA GLU A 315 -0.53 -16.28 -9.67
C GLU A 315 -1.44 -15.47 -10.59
N MET A 316 -1.54 -15.88 -11.85
CA MET A 316 -2.48 -15.32 -12.81
C MET A 316 -3.76 -16.16 -12.87
N PRO A 317 -4.95 -15.52 -13.02
CA PRO A 317 -6.21 -16.25 -13.22
C PRO A 317 -6.15 -17.17 -14.44
N ALA A 318 -6.83 -18.32 -14.33
CA ALA A 318 -6.91 -19.29 -15.43
C ALA A 318 -7.51 -18.66 -16.70
N GLY A 319 -6.93 -19.01 -17.87
CA GLY A 319 -7.41 -18.55 -19.19
C GLY A 319 -6.70 -17.31 -19.73
N ARG A 320 -5.81 -16.66 -18.99
CA ARG A 320 -5.03 -15.55 -19.51
C ARG A 320 -3.86 -16.06 -20.38
N LYS A 321 -3.81 -15.61 -21.62
CA LYS A 321 -2.71 -15.94 -22.54
C LYS A 321 -1.46 -15.13 -22.14
N PRO A 322 -0.26 -15.74 -22.09
CA PRO A 322 0.98 -15.01 -21.84
C PRO A 322 1.23 -14.00 -22.96
N ILE A 323 1.65 -12.80 -22.58
CA ILE A 323 2.05 -11.76 -23.54
C ILE A 323 3.42 -12.16 -24.08
N LYS A 324 3.52 -12.33 -25.41
CA LYS A 324 4.80 -12.55 -26.10
C LYS A 324 5.40 -11.19 -26.42
N ASN A 325 6.50 -10.84 -25.74
CA ASN A 325 7.29 -9.68 -26.09
C ASN A 325 8.25 -10.04 -27.21
N CYS A 326 8.19 -9.32 -28.34
CA CYS A 326 9.16 -9.41 -29.41
C CYS A 326 9.93 -8.11 -29.48
N VAL A 327 11.25 -8.18 -29.37
CA VAL A 327 12.13 -7.06 -29.70
C VAL A 327 12.40 -7.12 -31.18
N VAL A 328 11.92 -6.13 -31.92
CA VAL A 328 12.18 -6.00 -33.38
C VAL A 328 13.30 -4.98 -33.53
N ASN A 329 14.45 -5.42 -34.01
CA ASN A 329 15.52 -4.50 -34.45
C ASN A 329 15.06 -3.87 -35.77
N THR A 330 14.90 -2.56 -35.77
CA THR A 330 14.72 -1.75 -36.99
C THR A 330 16.06 -1.40 -37.59
#